data_3a9a63f79c7700be5cbc12d2908fb6e9
#
_entry.id   3a9a63f79c7700be5cbc12d2908fb6e9
#
_cell.length_a   1.000
_cell.length_b   1.000
_cell.length_c   1.000
_cell.angle_alpha   90.00
_cell.angle_beta   90.00
_cell.angle_gamma   90.00
#
_symmetry.space_group_name_H-M   'P 1'
#
loop_
_entity.id
_entity.type
_entity.pdbx_description
1 polymer ?
#
loop_
_entity_poly.entity_id
_entity_poly.type
_entity_poly.pdbx_seq_one_letter_code
_entity_poly.pdbx_strand_id
1 'polypeptide(L)'
;MWTPESRGRMAKIAKKTKRYPSDLTDEEWERLAPLMPKPGRRGRPREVEFREVINAVRYLVRSGCGWRMLPIHFGRWRTVYGWFRELARRFLFQTIHDIELMLDRERAGRAASPTAGVIDSQTVKAPAAPSGGGYDAAKKTKGRKRHIAVDADGRLLMVNLTTADLSDSAGAQAILDAIRTRWPWVKHLFADAAYDRLKLMDKAAYLDFVVEIIRRSDDQKGFEVLPRRWVVLPRTILPASASSGQPWSLASLCPGPSGTRAPWPS
;
A
#
# COMPACT_ATOMS: atom_id res chain seq x y z
N MET A 1 -16.65 -29.94 3.10
CA MET A 1 -17.33 -29.04 4.07
C MET A 1 -16.70 -29.23 5.45
N TRP A 2 -16.40 -28.18 6.18
CA TRP A 2 -15.74 -28.28 7.49
C TRP A 2 -16.72 -28.83 8.54
N THR A 3 -16.43 -29.98 9.16
CA THR A 3 -17.22 -30.52 10.26
C THR A 3 -16.94 -29.73 11.57
N PRO A 4 -17.86 -29.77 12.58
CA PRO A 4 -17.60 -29.14 13.88
C PRO A 4 -16.30 -29.63 14.54
N GLU A 5 -15.98 -30.89 14.39
CA GLU A 5 -14.76 -31.53 14.93
C GLU A 5 -13.48 -31.03 14.25
N SER A 6 -13.50 -30.91 12.91
CA SER A 6 -12.36 -30.36 12.16
C SER A 6 -12.16 -28.88 12.50
N ARG A 7 -13.24 -28.12 12.74
CA ARG A 7 -13.17 -26.73 13.24
C ARG A 7 -12.52 -26.67 14.63
N GLY A 8 -12.92 -27.57 15.53
CA GLY A 8 -12.34 -27.64 16.88
C GLY A 8 -10.85 -27.97 16.86
N ARG A 9 -10.42 -28.89 16.01
CA ARG A 9 -8.99 -29.21 15.83
C ARG A 9 -8.20 -28.04 15.27
N MET A 10 -8.70 -27.40 14.24
CA MET A 10 -8.03 -26.24 13.61
C MET A 10 -7.94 -25.03 14.55
N ALA A 11 -8.92 -24.83 15.43
CA ALA A 11 -8.89 -23.78 16.44
C ALA A 11 -7.83 -24.02 17.52
N LYS A 12 -7.43 -25.29 17.75
CA LYS A 12 -6.42 -25.69 18.73
C LYS A 12 -4.99 -25.72 18.19
N ILE A 13 -4.77 -25.40 16.92
CA ILE A 13 -3.40 -25.33 16.37
C ILE A 13 -2.58 -24.36 17.21
N ALA A 14 -1.45 -24.85 17.70
CA ALA A 14 -0.55 -24.07 18.56
C ALA A 14 -0.08 -22.79 17.83
N LYS A 15 -0.32 -21.64 18.45
CA LYS A 15 -0.03 -20.33 17.90
C LYS A 15 1.47 -19.98 17.84
N LYS A 16 2.31 -20.77 18.51
CA LYS A 16 3.76 -20.58 18.54
C LYS A 16 4.46 -20.90 17.22
N THR A 17 3.84 -21.72 16.38
CA THR A 17 4.43 -22.12 15.09
C THR A 17 3.85 -21.29 13.97
N LYS A 18 4.71 -20.81 13.07
CA LYS A 18 4.29 -20.13 11.85
C LYS A 18 3.49 -21.08 10.96
N ARG A 19 2.19 -20.87 10.83
CA ARG A 19 1.26 -21.72 10.07
C ARG A 19 1.29 -21.45 8.57
N TYR A 20 1.53 -20.19 8.22
CA TYR A 20 1.62 -19.73 6.85
C TYR A 20 2.89 -18.91 6.63
N PRO A 21 3.43 -18.89 5.41
CA PRO A 21 4.56 -18.03 5.08
C PRO A 21 4.30 -16.54 5.33
N SER A 22 3.02 -16.16 5.39
CA SER A 22 2.58 -14.78 5.67
C SER A 22 2.47 -14.45 7.16
N ASP A 23 2.56 -15.44 8.07
CA ASP A 23 2.46 -15.19 9.51
C ASP A 23 3.65 -14.38 10.00
N LEU A 24 3.40 -13.52 10.99
CA LEU A 24 4.45 -12.75 11.66
C LEU A 24 5.41 -13.67 12.40
N THR A 25 6.69 -13.39 12.29
CA THR A 25 7.70 -13.94 13.20
C THR A 25 7.53 -13.32 14.58
N ASP A 26 8.18 -13.90 15.60
CA ASP A 26 8.14 -13.34 16.95
C ASP A 26 8.81 -11.96 16.98
N GLU A 27 9.93 -11.80 16.29
CA GLU A 27 10.63 -10.53 16.15
C GLU A 27 9.79 -9.44 15.46
N GLU A 28 9.09 -9.79 14.37
CA GLU A 28 8.15 -8.88 13.69
C GLU A 28 7.02 -8.48 14.65
N TRP A 29 6.50 -9.43 15.42
CA TRP A 29 5.45 -9.16 16.38
C TRP A 29 5.89 -8.27 17.53
N GLU A 30 7.07 -8.50 18.11
CA GLU A 30 7.62 -7.67 19.20
C GLU A 30 7.71 -6.19 18.81
N ARG A 31 8.04 -5.90 17.54
CA ARG A 31 8.06 -4.53 17.02
C ARG A 31 6.67 -3.93 16.84
N LEU A 32 5.69 -4.75 16.46
CA LEU A 32 4.32 -4.29 16.19
C LEU A 32 3.45 -4.22 17.44
N ALA A 33 3.68 -5.08 18.41
CA ALA A 33 2.88 -5.19 19.62
C ALA A 33 2.70 -3.84 20.37
N PRO A 34 3.74 -2.99 20.53
CA PRO A 34 3.61 -1.69 21.19
C PRO A 34 2.67 -0.73 20.47
N LEU A 35 2.48 -0.89 19.15
CA LEU A 35 1.63 -0.03 18.35
C LEU A 35 0.14 -0.42 18.42
N MET A 36 -0.15 -1.60 18.98
CA MET A 36 -1.52 -2.10 19.08
C MET A 36 -2.35 -1.29 20.09
N PRO A 37 -3.66 -1.10 19.80
CA PRO A 37 -4.54 -0.42 20.73
C PRO A 37 -4.57 -1.10 22.10
N LYS A 38 -4.40 -0.32 23.16
CA LYS A 38 -4.52 -0.82 24.53
C LYS A 38 -5.96 -1.25 24.83
N PRO A 39 -6.18 -2.21 25.76
CA PRO A 39 -7.51 -2.55 26.23
C PRO A 39 -8.25 -1.32 26.76
N GLY A 40 -9.55 -1.22 26.49
CA GLY A 40 -10.38 -0.17 27.06
C GLY A 40 -10.53 -0.35 28.58
N ARG A 41 -10.63 0.77 29.31
CA ARG A 41 -10.85 0.74 30.78
C ARG A 41 -12.26 0.31 31.17
N ARG A 42 -13.24 0.42 30.26
CA ARG A 42 -14.66 0.10 30.46
C ARG A 42 -15.16 -0.81 29.35
N GLY A 43 -16.16 -1.63 29.67
CA GLY A 43 -16.81 -2.54 28.73
C GLY A 43 -16.26 -3.96 28.80
N ARG A 44 -16.76 -4.85 27.93
CA ARG A 44 -16.33 -6.26 27.87
C ARG A 44 -14.84 -6.34 27.53
N PRO A 45 -14.04 -7.12 28.25
CA PRO A 45 -12.65 -7.36 27.93
C PRO A 45 -12.47 -7.88 26.51
N ARG A 46 -11.41 -7.43 25.86
CA ARG A 46 -11.08 -7.89 24.51
C ARG A 46 -10.53 -9.32 24.55
N GLU A 47 -11.19 -10.24 23.86
CA GLU A 47 -10.78 -11.64 23.71
C GLU A 47 -9.90 -11.87 22.47
N VAL A 48 -9.82 -10.88 21.58
CA VAL A 48 -9.13 -10.99 20.28
C VAL A 48 -7.65 -10.71 20.45
N GLU A 49 -6.84 -11.63 19.97
CA GLU A 49 -5.39 -11.48 19.88
C GLU A 49 -5.02 -10.74 18.59
N PHE A 50 -4.39 -9.57 18.71
CA PHE A 50 -4.06 -8.75 17.56
C PHE A 50 -3.04 -9.37 16.61
N ARG A 51 -2.12 -10.21 17.12
CA ARG A 51 -1.20 -10.96 16.25
C ARG A 51 -1.98 -11.79 15.24
N GLU A 52 -3.03 -12.47 15.69
CA GLU A 52 -3.88 -13.27 14.81
C GLU A 52 -4.67 -12.40 13.81
N VAL A 53 -5.11 -11.21 14.23
CA VAL A 53 -5.76 -10.27 13.31
C VAL A 53 -4.79 -9.83 12.21
N ILE A 54 -3.57 -9.47 12.56
CA ILE A 54 -2.55 -9.04 11.57
C ILE A 54 -2.16 -10.22 10.67
N ASN A 55 -1.98 -11.42 11.22
CA ASN A 55 -1.71 -12.63 10.44
C ASN A 55 -2.83 -12.90 9.43
N ALA A 56 -4.09 -12.76 9.85
CA ALA A 56 -5.25 -12.92 8.97
C ALA A 56 -5.27 -11.89 7.84
N VAL A 57 -4.94 -10.62 8.13
CA VAL A 57 -4.85 -9.56 7.12
C VAL A 57 -3.70 -9.83 6.16
N ARG A 58 -2.52 -10.23 6.64
CA ARG A 58 -1.37 -10.62 5.80
C ARG A 58 -1.71 -11.83 4.91
N TYR A 59 -2.42 -12.81 5.45
CA TYR A 59 -2.90 -13.96 4.69
C TYR A 59 -3.84 -13.54 3.55
N LEU A 60 -4.84 -12.69 3.85
CA LEU A 60 -5.76 -12.14 2.84
C LEU A 60 -5.03 -11.44 1.70
N VAL A 61 -4.08 -10.58 2.03
CA VAL A 61 -3.29 -9.85 1.03
C VAL A 61 -2.48 -10.80 0.16
N ARG A 62 -1.87 -11.82 0.76
CA ARG A 62 -1.02 -12.76 0.04
C ARG A 62 -1.80 -13.75 -0.81
N SER A 63 -2.91 -14.26 -0.30
CA SER A 63 -3.74 -15.25 -0.99
C SER A 63 -4.71 -14.62 -2.00
N GLY A 64 -5.04 -13.34 -1.85
CA GLY A 64 -6.08 -12.68 -2.64
C GLY A 64 -7.49 -13.19 -2.37
N CYS A 65 -7.71 -13.98 -1.32
CA CYS A 65 -9.03 -14.53 -1.02
C CYS A 65 -10.01 -13.46 -0.50
N GLY A 66 -11.30 -13.70 -0.67
CA GLY A 66 -12.33 -12.84 -0.10
C GLY A 66 -12.43 -13.00 1.43
N TRP A 67 -12.93 -11.97 2.14
CA TRP A 67 -13.09 -11.99 3.60
C TRP A 67 -13.83 -13.21 4.13
N ARG A 68 -14.87 -13.66 3.43
CA ARG A 68 -15.68 -14.84 3.82
C ARG A 68 -14.95 -16.17 3.63
N MET A 69 -13.85 -16.17 2.88
CA MET A 69 -13.01 -17.34 2.62
C MET A 69 -11.81 -17.42 3.58
N LEU A 70 -11.72 -16.48 4.52
CA LEU A 70 -10.66 -16.49 5.52
C LEU A 70 -10.69 -17.81 6.32
N PRO A 71 -9.55 -18.51 6.46
CA PRO A 71 -9.46 -19.75 7.24
C PRO A 71 -9.96 -19.58 8.67
N ILE A 72 -10.73 -20.56 9.14
CA ILE A 72 -11.47 -20.45 10.41
C ILE A 72 -10.59 -20.32 11.66
N HIS A 73 -9.35 -20.78 11.60
CA HIS A 73 -8.41 -20.68 12.73
C HIS A 73 -7.95 -19.23 13.00
N PHE A 74 -8.12 -18.30 12.07
CA PHE A 74 -7.99 -16.86 12.35
C PHE A 74 -9.19 -16.28 13.10
N GLY A 75 -10.21 -17.11 13.34
CA GLY A 75 -11.45 -16.72 13.97
C GLY A 75 -12.53 -16.29 12.96
N ARG A 76 -13.58 -15.66 13.46
CA ARG A 76 -14.70 -15.21 12.61
C ARG A 76 -14.27 -14.07 11.71
N TRP A 77 -14.45 -14.21 10.40
CA TRP A 77 -14.07 -13.17 9.43
C TRP A 77 -14.65 -11.78 9.75
N ARG A 78 -15.89 -11.71 10.29
CA ARG A 78 -16.50 -10.43 10.71
C ARG A 78 -15.70 -9.73 11.80
N THR A 79 -15.16 -10.49 12.75
CA THR A 79 -14.33 -9.96 13.84
C THR A 79 -13.02 -9.42 13.29
N VAL A 80 -12.34 -10.20 12.42
CA VAL A 80 -11.10 -9.77 11.76
C VAL A 80 -11.34 -8.52 10.92
N TYR A 81 -12.42 -8.49 10.13
CA TYR A 81 -12.80 -7.34 9.31
C TYR A 81 -13.12 -6.09 10.16
N GLY A 82 -13.84 -6.27 11.27
CA GLY A 82 -14.11 -5.18 12.21
C GLY A 82 -12.84 -4.55 12.75
N TRP A 83 -11.88 -5.38 13.19
CA TRP A 83 -10.59 -4.91 13.67
C TRP A 83 -9.73 -4.31 12.55
N PHE A 84 -9.71 -4.92 11.36
CA PHE A 84 -9.05 -4.31 10.20
C PHE A 84 -9.54 -2.88 9.95
N ARG A 85 -10.86 -2.66 9.94
CA ARG A 85 -11.44 -1.32 9.76
C ARG A 85 -11.05 -0.36 10.87
N GLU A 86 -11.05 -0.83 12.12
CA GLU A 86 -10.68 -0.01 13.27
C GLU A 86 -9.19 0.38 13.24
N LEU A 87 -8.31 -0.57 12.95
CA LEU A 87 -6.87 -0.31 12.81
C LEU A 87 -6.57 0.62 11.61
N ALA A 88 -7.31 0.46 10.51
CA ALA A 88 -7.20 1.35 9.35
C ALA A 88 -7.66 2.79 9.69
N ARG A 89 -8.76 2.97 10.43
CA ARG A 89 -9.21 4.29 10.87
C ARG A 89 -8.21 4.99 11.81
N ARG A 90 -7.46 4.22 12.58
CA ARG A 90 -6.39 4.72 13.46
C ARG A 90 -5.08 4.95 12.73
N PHE A 91 -5.07 4.84 11.41
CA PHE A 91 -3.88 4.97 10.57
C PHE A 91 -2.73 4.01 10.95
N LEU A 92 -3.03 2.91 11.66
CA LEU A 92 -2.02 1.99 12.14
C LEU A 92 -1.17 1.41 11.01
N PHE A 93 -1.82 0.94 9.95
CA PHE A 93 -1.10 0.36 8.80
C PHE A 93 -0.17 1.40 8.13
N GLN A 94 -0.60 2.64 8.12
CA GLN A 94 0.20 3.75 7.62
C GLN A 94 1.41 4.02 8.52
N THR A 95 1.19 4.06 9.84
CA THR A 95 2.26 4.23 10.82
C THR A 95 3.29 3.11 10.74
N ILE A 96 2.84 1.85 10.64
CA ILE A 96 3.73 0.69 10.48
C ILE A 96 4.56 0.84 9.20
N HIS A 97 3.91 1.19 8.09
CA HIS A 97 4.59 1.40 6.82
C HIS A 97 5.69 2.46 6.93
N ASP A 98 5.39 3.60 7.54
CA ASP A 98 6.33 4.72 7.65
C ASP A 98 7.53 4.34 8.52
N ILE A 99 7.29 3.68 9.66
CA ILE A 99 8.35 3.20 10.54
C ILE A 99 9.24 2.17 9.83
N GLU A 100 8.65 1.16 9.19
CA GLU A 100 9.42 0.13 8.48
C GLU A 100 10.21 0.71 7.30
N LEU A 101 9.65 1.70 6.59
CA LEU A 101 10.36 2.40 5.54
C LEU A 101 11.59 3.14 6.07
N MET A 102 11.43 3.88 7.17
CA MET A 102 12.54 4.61 7.79
C MET A 102 13.65 3.66 8.26
N LEU A 103 13.28 2.57 8.94
CA LEU A 103 14.22 1.55 9.39
C LEU A 103 14.93 0.83 8.23
N ASP A 104 14.22 0.55 7.13
CA ASP A 104 14.82 -0.10 5.97
C ASP A 104 15.80 0.84 5.24
N ARG A 105 15.51 2.14 5.21
CA ARG A 105 16.45 3.15 4.71
C ARG A 105 17.72 3.20 5.54
N GLU A 106 17.60 3.24 6.87
CA GLU A 106 18.76 3.24 7.77
C GLU A 106 19.62 1.97 7.61
N ARG A 107 18.99 0.80 7.49
CA ARG A 107 19.71 -0.46 7.19
C ARG A 107 20.48 -0.41 5.87
N ALA A 108 19.99 0.35 4.91
CA ALA A 108 20.66 0.59 3.62
C ALA A 108 21.70 1.72 3.67
N GLY A 109 22.05 2.24 4.86
CA GLY A 109 23.00 3.34 5.04
C GLY A 109 22.48 4.70 4.56
N ARG A 110 21.14 4.87 4.48
CA ARG A 110 20.47 6.11 4.09
C ARG A 110 19.93 6.83 5.32
N ALA A 111 19.74 8.14 5.19
CA ALA A 111 18.96 8.88 6.18
C ALA A 111 17.53 8.32 6.26
N ALA A 112 16.97 8.20 7.46
CA ALA A 112 15.61 7.70 7.68
C ALA A 112 14.57 8.45 6.83
N SER A 113 14.69 9.77 6.75
CA SER A 113 13.78 10.63 6.01
C SER A 113 14.22 10.78 4.55
N PRO A 114 13.36 10.48 3.56
CA PRO A 114 13.65 10.70 2.15
C PRO A 114 13.62 12.19 1.81
N THR A 115 14.55 12.66 0.98
CA THR A 115 14.62 14.03 0.49
C THR A 115 14.19 14.18 -0.97
N ALA A 116 14.20 13.08 -1.70
CA ALA A 116 13.78 13.01 -3.10
C ALA A 116 12.92 11.78 -3.36
N GLY A 117 12.11 11.84 -4.40
CA GLY A 117 11.28 10.73 -4.84
C GLY A 117 10.98 10.76 -6.34
N VAL A 118 10.35 9.69 -6.81
CA VAL A 118 9.90 9.54 -8.20
C VAL A 118 8.40 9.31 -8.20
N ILE A 119 7.67 10.01 -9.06
CA ILE A 119 6.22 9.83 -9.25
C ILE A 119 5.99 9.09 -10.57
N ASP A 120 5.11 8.08 -10.53
CA ASP A 120 4.70 7.34 -11.71
C ASP A 120 3.25 6.84 -11.58
N SER A 121 2.67 6.36 -12.69
CA SER A 121 1.34 5.76 -12.70
C SER A 121 1.31 4.41 -13.40
N GLN A 122 0.53 3.51 -12.84
CA GLN A 122 0.30 2.19 -13.41
C GLN A 122 -1.20 1.95 -13.56
N THR A 123 -1.65 1.62 -14.79
CA THR A 123 -3.01 1.18 -15.04
C THR A 123 -3.11 -0.32 -14.85
N VAL A 124 -4.02 -0.77 -13.99
CA VAL A 124 -4.30 -2.18 -13.71
C VAL A 124 -5.71 -2.54 -14.17
N LYS A 125 -5.83 -3.66 -14.86
CA LYS A 125 -7.13 -4.23 -15.20
C LYS A 125 -7.88 -4.53 -13.90
N ALA A 126 -9.11 -4.07 -13.81
CA ALA A 126 -9.99 -4.38 -12.69
C ALA A 126 -11.14 -5.26 -13.20
N PRO A 127 -11.60 -6.24 -12.40
CA PRO A 127 -12.83 -6.96 -12.70
C PRO A 127 -13.98 -5.97 -12.85
N ALA A 128 -14.99 -6.35 -13.64
CA ALA A 128 -16.22 -5.57 -13.75
C ALA A 128 -16.90 -5.53 -12.37
N ALA A 129 -16.75 -4.42 -11.68
CA ALA A 129 -17.37 -4.18 -10.39
C ALA A 129 -18.40 -3.06 -10.51
N PRO A 130 -19.47 -3.07 -9.69
CA PRO A 130 -20.48 -2.00 -9.69
C PRO A 130 -19.90 -0.60 -9.46
N SER A 131 -18.76 -0.50 -8.78
CA SER A 131 -18.07 0.76 -8.50
C SER A 131 -17.32 1.36 -9.72
N GLY A 132 -17.47 0.78 -10.90
CA GLY A 132 -16.90 1.28 -12.15
C GLY A 132 -15.36 1.25 -12.19
N GLY A 133 -14.83 0.94 -13.37
CA GLY A 133 -13.45 1.24 -13.76
C GLY A 133 -13.50 2.29 -14.88
N GLY A 134 -12.54 3.19 -14.93
CA GLY A 134 -12.36 4.10 -16.06
C GLY A 134 -11.66 3.39 -17.23
N TYR A 135 -11.56 4.09 -18.35
CA TYR A 135 -10.81 3.63 -19.52
C TYR A 135 -9.60 4.52 -19.74
N ASP A 136 -8.42 3.94 -19.68
CA ASP A 136 -7.17 4.61 -20.04
C ASP A 136 -6.98 4.53 -21.55
N ALA A 137 -7.22 5.64 -22.24
CA ALA A 137 -7.13 5.70 -23.70
C ALA A 137 -5.69 5.51 -24.20
N ALA A 138 -4.68 5.97 -23.45
CA ALA A 138 -3.28 5.83 -23.85
C ALA A 138 -2.80 4.38 -23.76
N LYS A 139 -3.20 3.66 -22.70
CA LYS A 139 -2.84 2.25 -22.49
C LYS A 139 -3.89 1.26 -23.00
N LYS A 140 -5.00 1.76 -23.60
CA LYS A 140 -6.14 0.97 -24.10
C LYS A 140 -6.63 -0.08 -23.08
N THR A 141 -6.71 0.31 -21.82
CA THR A 141 -7.00 -0.60 -20.70
C THR A 141 -8.15 -0.07 -19.85
N LYS A 142 -9.17 -0.91 -19.62
CA LYS A 142 -10.24 -0.62 -18.67
C LYS A 142 -9.84 -1.10 -17.27
N GLY A 143 -9.95 -0.22 -16.28
CA GLY A 143 -9.58 -0.61 -14.92
C GLY A 143 -9.40 0.57 -13.97
N ARG A 144 -8.41 0.43 -13.10
CA ARG A 144 -8.03 1.46 -12.14
C ARG A 144 -6.57 1.88 -12.35
N LYS A 145 -6.27 3.12 -12.02
CA LYS A 145 -4.92 3.66 -12.08
C LYS A 145 -4.37 3.81 -10.67
N ARG A 146 -3.15 3.30 -10.48
CA ARG A 146 -2.34 3.52 -9.28
C ARG A 146 -1.36 4.63 -9.59
N HIS A 147 -1.48 5.74 -8.89
CA HIS A 147 -0.48 6.79 -8.88
C HIS A 147 0.41 6.52 -7.67
N ILE A 148 1.70 6.43 -7.88
CA ILE A 148 2.66 6.03 -6.86
C ILE A 148 3.77 7.06 -6.76
N ALA A 149 4.27 7.24 -5.55
CA ALA A 149 5.53 7.92 -5.30
C ALA A 149 6.45 6.96 -4.54
N VAL A 150 7.69 6.87 -4.99
CA VAL A 150 8.74 6.07 -4.35
C VAL A 150 9.95 6.96 -4.02
N ASP A 151 10.78 6.53 -3.08
CA ASP A 151 12.07 7.19 -2.85
C ASP A 151 13.10 6.83 -3.93
N ALA A 152 14.31 7.37 -3.81
CA ALA A 152 15.40 7.14 -4.77
C ALA A 152 15.84 5.66 -4.89
N ASP A 153 15.49 4.81 -3.93
CA ASP A 153 15.79 3.38 -3.92
C ASP A 153 14.57 2.51 -4.28
N GLY A 154 13.44 3.12 -4.64
CA GLY A 154 12.19 2.44 -5.03
C GLY A 154 11.31 2.00 -3.87
N ARG A 155 11.53 2.53 -2.66
CA ARG A 155 10.62 2.28 -1.53
C ARG A 155 9.38 3.14 -1.66
N LEU A 156 8.22 2.52 -1.47
CA LEU A 156 6.94 3.21 -1.63
C LEU A 156 6.77 4.30 -0.57
N LEU A 157 6.58 5.54 -0.98
CA LEU A 157 6.23 6.66 -0.11
C LEU A 157 4.71 6.83 -0.01
N MET A 158 4.06 6.87 -1.17
CA MET A 158 2.62 7.11 -1.29
C MET A 158 2.00 6.33 -2.44
N VAL A 159 0.73 5.98 -2.27
CA VAL A 159 -0.11 5.44 -3.34
C VAL A 159 -1.47 6.09 -3.32
N ASN A 160 -1.98 6.46 -4.50
CA ASN A 160 -3.34 6.93 -4.70
C ASN A 160 -4.01 6.08 -5.79
N LEU A 161 -5.26 5.64 -5.55
CA LEU A 161 -6.03 4.81 -6.48
C LEU A 161 -7.15 5.64 -7.07
N THR A 162 -7.19 5.69 -8.40
CA THR A 162 -8.24 6.38 -9.15
C THR A 162 -8.88 5.46 -10.18
N THR A 163 -9.92 5.93 -10.85
CA THR A 163 -10.40 5.32 -12.08
C THR A 163 -9.37 5.56 -13.19
N ALA A 164 -9.31 4.66 -14.18
CA ALA A 164 -8.25 4.70 -15.19
C ALA A 164 -8.37 5.86 -16.19
N ASP A 165 -9.53 6.50 -16.26
CA ASP A 165 -9.80 7.69 -17.10
C ASP A 165 -9.16 8.98 -16.56
N LEU A 166 -8.79 9.00 -15.25
CA LEU A 166 -8.11 10.15 -14.70
C LEU A 166 -6.69 10.28 -15.27
N SER A 167 -6.29 11.49 -15.65
CA SER A 167 -4.93 11.74 -16.16
C SER A 167 -3.86 11.57 -15.09
N ASP A 168 -2.64 11.26 -15.49
CA ASP A 168 -1.52 11.03 -14.58
C ASP A 168 -1.22 12.29 -13.75
N SER A 169 -1.23 13.45 -14.37
CA SER A 169 -1.02 14.74 -13.71
C SER A 169 -2.14 15.08 -12.70
N ALA A 170 -3.40 14.74 -13.00
CA ALA A 170 -4.50 14.99 -12.08
C ALA A 170 -4.43 14.07 -10.85
N GLY A 171 -4.08 12.80 -11.04
CA GLY A 171 -3.90 11.86 -9.94
C GLY A 171 -2.69 12.18 -9.06
N ALA A 172 -1.64 12.77 -9.64
CA ALA A 172 -0.46 13.19 -8.92
C ALA A 172 -0.71 14.36 -7.94
N GLN A 173 -1.71 15.19 -8.18
CA GLN A 173 -2.02 16.30 -7.26
C GLN A 173 -2.31 15.81 -5.84
N ALA A 174 -3.06 14.71 -5.70
CA ALA A 174 -3.32 14.10 -4.40
C ALA A 174 -2.05 13.46 -3.79
N ILE A 175 -1.13 12.97 -4.62
CA ILE A 175 0.17 12.46 -4.18
C ILE A 175 1.01 13.60 -3.59
N LEU A 176 1.06 14.77 -4.24
CA LEU A 176 1.80 15.93 -3.73
C LEU A 176 1.28 16.37 -2.34
N ASP A 177 -0.05 16.49 -2.18
CA ASP A 177 -0.66 16.83 -0.87
C ASP A 177 -0.27 15.82 0.21
N ALA A 178 -0.34 14.54 -0.13
CA ALA A 178 -0.04 13.47 0.81
C ALA A 178 1.45 13.43 1.18
N ILE A 179 2.36 13.63 0.21
CA ILE A 179 3.81 13.69 0.47
C ILE A 179 4.12 14.90 1.37
N ARG A 180 3.53 16.06 1.08
CA ARG A 180 3.77 17.27 1.89
C ARG A 180 3.43 17.06 3.36
N THR A 181 2.36 16.29 3.61
CA THR A 181 1.90 16.00 4.97
C THR A 181 2.75 14.93 5.66
N ARG A 182 3.08 13.83 4.95
CA ARG A 182 3.73 12.67 5.57
C ARG A 182 5.25 12.67 5.49
N TRP A 183 5.81 13.26 4.43
CA TRP A 183 7.23 13.26 4.12
C TRP A 183 7.71 14.70 3.84
N PRO A 184 7.61 15.62 4.83
CA PRO A 184 7.87 17.05 4.62
C PRO A 184 9.31 17.35 4.20
N TRP A 185 10.22 16.40 4.38
CA TRP A 185 11.63 16.51 3.94
C TRP A 185 11.82 16.24 2.45
N VAL A 186 10.85 15.62 1.78
CA VAL A 186 10.90 15.47 0.32
C VAL A 186 10.73 16.85 -0.30
N LYS A 187 11.72 17.26 -1.10
CA LYS A 187 11.72 18.54 -1.81
C LYS A 187 11.84 18.33 -3.32
N HIS A 188 12.44 17.26 -3.74
CA HIS A 188 12.72 16.98 -5.15
C HIS A 188 11.94 15.75 -5.62
N LEU A 189 11.19 15.92 -6.71
CA LEU A 189 10.38 14.86 -7.29
C LEU A 189 10.70 14.74 -8.78
N PHE A 190 10.97 13.50 -9.21
CA PHE A 190 11.21 13.17 -10.61
C PHE A 190 9.94 12.58 -11.21
N ALA A 191 9.59 12.98 -12.44
CA ALA A 191 8.42 12.49 -13.13
C ALA A 191 8.66 12.42 -14.65
N ASP A 192 7.81 11.70 -15.38
CA ASP A 192 7.89 11.68 -16.84
C ASP A 192 7.15 12.86 -17.50
N ALA A 193 7.23 12.95 -18.83
CA ALA A 193 6.61 14.02 -19.61
C ALA A 193 5.07 14.09 -19.48
N ALA A 194 4.39 13.00 -19.09
CA ALA A 194 2.94 13.00 -18.86
C ALA A 194 2.52 13.91 -17.69
N TYR A 195 3.46 14.19 -16.78
CA TYR A 195 3.27 15.06 -15.63
C TYR A 195 3.57 16.53 -15.91
N ASP A 196 4.14 16.85 -17.06
CA ASP A 196 4.44 18.22 -17.47
C ASP A 196 3.14 18.97 -17.85
N ARG A 197 2.43 19.42 -16.81
CA ARG A 197 1.15 20.13 -16.91
C ARG A 197 1.13 21.29 -15.95
N LEU A 198 0.75 22.46 -16.44
CA LEU A 198 0.76 23.73 -15.71
C LEU A 198 0.14 23.60 -14.31
N LYS A 199 -1.08 23.05 -14.22
CA LYS A 199 -1.78 22.86 -12.95
C LYS A 199 -1.00 22.02 -11.91
N LEU A 200 -0.22 21.03 -12.37
CA LEU A 200 0.59 20.23 -11.47
C LEU A 200 1.84 20.98 -11.03
N MET A 201 2.46 21.72 -11.96
CA MET A 201 3.64 22.55 -11.66
C MET A 201 3.31 23.70 -10.71
N ASP A 202 2.19 24.40 -10.92
CA ASP A 202 1.70 25.44 -10.01
C ASP A 202 1.45 24.87 -8.60
N LYS A 203 0.82 23.69 -8.53
CA LYS A 203 0.59 23.02 -7.24
C LYS A 203 1.89 22.59 -6.58
N ALA A 204 2.83 22.06 -7.34
CA ALA A 204 4.14 21.68 -6.83
C ALA A 204 4.89 22.89 -6.27
N ALA A 205 4.89 24.01 -6.97
CA ALA A 205 5.48 25.27 -6.51
C ALA A 205 4.81 25.78 -5.23
N TYR A 206 3.48 25.76 -5.17
CA TYR A 206 2.72 26.14 -3.98
C TYR A 206 3.07 25.28 -2.76
N LEU A 207 3.32 23.96 -2.96
CA LEU A 207 3.69 23.02 -1.92
C LEU A 207 5.20 22.97 -1.66
N ASP A 208 5.99 23.83 -2.28
CA ASP A 208 7.45 23.89 -2.13
C ASP A 208 8.15 22.56 -2.57
N PHE A 209 7.73 22.05 -3.72
CA PHE A 209 8.40 20.95 -4.43
C PHE A 209 9.07 21.42 -5.71
N VAL A 210 10.26 20.90 -5.97
CA VAL A 210 10.90 20.96 -7.28
C VAL A 210 10.51 19.68 -8.04
N VAL A 211 9.77 19.81 -9.15
CA VAL A 211 9.42 18.67 -10.02
C VAL A 211 10.29 18.73 -11.27
N GLU A 212 11.17 17.76 -11.40
CA GLU A 212 12.04 17.59 -12.56
C GLU A 212 11.42 16.60 -13.55
N ILE A 213 11.14 17.07 -14.77
CA ILE A 213 10.57 16.24 -15.84
C ILE A 213 11.69 15.57 -16.61
N ILE A 214 11.74 14.24 -16.52
CA ILE A 214 12.70 13.43 -17.25
C ILE A 214 12.09 13.04 -18.59
N ARG A 215 12.56 13.67 -19.68
CA ARG A 215 12.14 13.39 -21.05
C ARG A 215 13.10 12.39 -21.70
N ARG A 216 12.59 11.59 -22.63
CA ARG A 216 13.45 10.87 -23.56
C ARG A 216 14.06 11.87 -24.55
N SER A 217 15.29 11.64 -24.96
CA SER A 217 15.87 12.35 -26.08
C SER A 217 15.19 11.87 -27.37
N ASP A 218 14.90 12.78 -28.29
CA ASP A 218 14.23 12.47 -29.55
C ASP A 218 15.06 11.56 -30.47
N ASP A 219 16.38 11.51 -30.26
CA ASP A 219 17.32 10.69 -31.02
C ASP A 219 17.45 9.25 -30.51
N GLN A 220 16.82 8.91 -29.38
CA GLN A 220 16.91 7.57 -28.77
C GLN A 220 16.10 6.53 -29.55
N LYS A 221 16.80 5.67 -30.29
CA LYS A 221 16.24 4.46 -30.90
C LYS A 221 16.39 3.27 -29.95
N GLY A 222 15.27 2.73 -29.46
CA GLY A 222 15.27 1.53 -28.63
C GLY A 222 15.00 1.79 -27.14
N PHE A 223 15.19 0.74 -26.32
CA PHE A 223 15.00 0.80 -24.87
C PHE A 223 16.31 1.26 -24.20
N GLU A 224 16.25 2.38 -23.52
CA GLU A 224 17.33 2.87 -22.69
C GLU A 224 16.84 3.15 -21.27
N VAL A 225 17.67 2.77 -20.29
CA VAL A 225 17.42 2.98 -18.87
C VAL A 225 17.70 4.44 -18.54
N LEU A 226 16.66 5.25 -18.39
CA LEU A 226 16.81 6.64 -17.94
C LEU A 226 17.17 6.66 -16.45
N PRO A 227 18.32 7.22 -16.05
CA PRO A 227 18.67 7.40 -14.66
C PRO A 227 17.54 8.11 -13.90
N ARG A 228 17.33 7.76 -12.63
CA ARG A 228 16.31 8.35 -11.74
C ARG A 228 14.84 7.97 -12.02
N ARG A 229 14.51 7.42 -13.21
CA ARG A 229 13.17 6.94 -13.55
C ARG A 229 13.03 5.42 -13.38
N TRP A 230 14.09 4.68 -13.58
CA TRP A 230 14.13 3.21 -13.49
C TRP A 230 13.72 2.65 -12.12
N VAL A 231 13.83 3.45 -11.08
CA VAL A 231 13.60 3.06 -9.69
C VAL A 231 12.16 2.57 -9.43
N VAL A 232 11.19 3.05 -10.19
CA VAL A 232 9.77 2.70 -10.00
C VAL A 232 9.44 1.32 -10.57
N LEU A 233 10.06 0.93 -11.67
CA LEU A 233 9.67 -0.25 -12.46
C LEU A 233 9.99 -1.62 -11.79
N PRO A 234 11.17 -1.88 -11.21
CA PRO A 234 11.54 -3.23 -10.80
C PRO A 234 10.87 -3.74 -9.52
N ARG A 235 10.55 -2.85 -8.58
CA ARG A 235 10.04 -3.26 -7.25
C ARG A 235 8.52 -3.18 -7.11
N THR A 236 7.86 -2.32 -7.89
CA THR A 236 6.42 -2.06 -7.73
C THR A 236 5.57 -2.91 -8.67
N ILE A 237 6.14 -3.47 -9.74
CA ILE A 237 5.42 -4.21 -10.79
C ILE A 237 5.44 -5.73 -10.57
N LEU A 238 6.40 -6.26 -9.83
CA LEU A 238 6.45 -7.70 -9.59
C LEU A 238 5.26 -8.14 -8.71
N PRO A 239 4.42 -9.06 -9.21
CA PRO A 239 3.48 -9.74 -8.34
C PRO A 239 4.28 -10.42 -7.24
N ALA A 240 3.76 -10.40 -6.04
CA ALA A 240 4.38 -10.89 -4.81
C ALA A 240 4.87 -12.36 -4.83
N SER A 241 4.86 -13.03 -5.96
CA SER A 241 5.27 -14.44 -6.12
C SER A 241 6.72 -14.65 -6.57
N ALA A 242 7.48 -13.61 -6.91
CA ALA A 242 8.75 -13.78 -7.63
C ALA A 242 10.03 -13.46 -6.84
N SER A 243 9.98 -13.02 -5.58
CA SER A 243 11.20 -12.79 -4.81
C SER A 243 11.17 -13.49 -3.46
N SER A 244 11.89 -14.60 -3.37
CA SER A 244 12.32 -15.22 -2.12
C SER A 244 13.16 -14.21 -1.32
N GLY A 245 12.69 -13.77 -0.16
CA GLY A 245 13.53 -13.15 0.86
C GLY A 245 13.34 -11.66 1.18
N GLN A 246 12.32 -10.98 0.67
CA GLN A 246 12.07 -9.58 1.08
C GLN A 246 10.87 -9.47 2.04
N PRO A 247 10.98 -8.69 3.13
CA PRO A 247 9.85 -8.43 4.02
C PRO A 247 8.76 -7.66 3.26
N TRP A 248 7.52 -8.08 3.42
CA TRP A 248 6.35 -7.51 2.78
C TRP A 248 6.07 -6.11 3.31
N SER A 249 6.06 -5.13 2.44
CA SER A 249 5.52 -3.81 2.76
C SER A 249 3.99 -3.90 2.90
N LEU A 250 3.46 -3.54 4.05
CA LEU A 250 2.03 -3.37 4.33
C LEU A 250 1.37 -2.22 3.51
N ALA A 251 2.15 -1.54 2.70
CA ALA A 251 1.71 -0.44 1.83
C ALA A 251 0.58 -0.83 0.85
N SER A 252 0.42 -2.12 0.56
CA SER A 252 -0.68 -2.61 -0.27
C SER A 252 -2.05 -2.52 0.41
N LEU A 253 -2.11 -2.18 1.69
CA LEU A 253 -3.32 -2.20 2.51
C LEU A 253 -3.94 -0.81 2.77
N CYS A 254 -3.25 0.27 2.41
CA CYS A 254 -3.77 1.60 2.64
C CYS A 254 -4.71 2.04 1.52
N PRO A 255 -6.04 2.12 1.72
CA PRO A 255 -6.89 2.95 0.88
C PRO A 255 -6.54 4.41 1.18
N GLY A 256 -6.14 5.15 0.15
CA GLY A 256 -6.00 6.60 0.24
C GLY A 256 -7.31 7.26 0.72
N PRO A 257 -7.28 8.50 1.20
CA PRO A 257 -8.48 9.22 1.60
C PRO A 257 -9.35 9.50 0.36
N SER A 258 -10.25 8.58 0.02
CA SER A 258 -11.32 8.84 -0.93
C SER A 258 -12.43 9.56 -0.18
N GLY A 259 -12.51 10.88 -0.36
CA GLY A 259 -13.74 11.61 -0.09
C GLY A 259 -14.88 11.05 -0.92
N THR A 260 -16.02 10.93 -0.27
CA THR A 260 -17.37 10.60 -0.68
C THR A 260 -17.86 9.22 -0.23
N ARG A 261 -18.68 9.26 0.80
CA ARG A 261 -19.52 8.15 1.24
C ARG A 261 -20.59 7.86 0.19
N ALA A 262 -20.62 6.64 -0.32
CA ALA A 262 -21.85 6.06 -0.84
C ALA A 262 -22.44 5.10 0.21
N PRO A 263 -23.75 5.14 0.49
CA PRO A 263 -24.38 4.21 1.41
C PRO A 263 -24.47 2.82 0.79
N TRP A 264 -24.31 1.81 1.61
CA TRP A 264 -24.47 0.41 1.22
C TRP A 264 -25.94 0.02 1.25
N PRO A 265 -26.43 -0.75 0.27
CA PRO A 265 -27.77 -1.32 0.38
C PRO A 265 -27.79 -2.43 1.44
N SER A 266 -28.93 -2.50 2.10
CA SER A 266 -29.34 -3.44 3.16
C SER A 266 -29.21 -4.90 2.80
#